data_e5bd7c50b7cf7e3b86d4ba83e7441a7c
#
_entry.id   e5bd7c50b7cf7e3b86d4ba83e7441a7c
#
_cell.length_a   1.000
_cell.length_b   1.000
_cell.length_c   1.000
_cell.angle_alpha   90.00
_cell.angle_beta   90.00
_cell.angle_gamma   90.00
#
_symmetry.space_group_name_H-M   'P 1'
#
loop_
_entity.id
_entity.type
_entity.pdbx_description
1 polymer ?
#
loop_
_entity_poly.entity_id
_entity_poly.type
_entity_poly.pdbx_seq_one_letter_code
_entity_poly.pdbx_strand_id
1 'polypeptide(L)'
;MKKIHFVAVALLCASIALAQKPIQPTLGFRSVKTLKANGLEFKDLNKNAKLDKYEDWRLPQEARIKDLISQMTLEEKIGFMIISTTRMAGDNVFQANAPRTEITSGFNEEDLIQPNNMFTRKPLTVPMMSSAGTTKGVMNFHLRHFILRANTNAKTMADWSNNLQALCETSRLGIPAIVASNPRNHVTIDASVGLSVGTTVFSRWPGELGMAAMRDLKLTREFAEIAAKEWASVGLRKGYMYMADLSTEPRWQRTEGTFGEDADLASNMIREIVLGFQGTKLNKNSVAMTTKHFPGGGPQEGGQDSHFDWGKFAHYPGGMFDYHVKPFKAAIDAGTSSIMPYYSAPKDKSMEAVGFSYNKAIIQDLLRKKLGFKGIINSDTGPIDMMPWGVESLSITERYKKALDAGVDIFSGGADPALLLETVKKGMVSEARIDESIAKLLKEKFDLGLFENPYVDVENAVKTVGNAEFQKKADLALRKSIVLLRNDEKLLPISKKSDGRPTKVYFETYKESSGRGQSQGTSINVNKPK
;
A
#
# COMPACT_ATOMS: atom_id res chain seq x y z
N MET A 1 -63.01 51.00 -20.45
CA MET A 1 -61.98 50.28 -19.65
C MET A 1 -62.21 48.78 -19.82
N LYS A 2 -61.43 48.11 -20.69
CA LYS A 2 -61.52 46.67 -20.95
C LYS A 2 -60.53 45.94 -20.07
N LYS A 3 -61.01 45.05 -19.21
CA LYS A 3 -60.19 44.15 -18.40
C LYS A 3 -59.68 42.99 -19.25
N ILE A 4 -58.36 42.86 -19.42
CA ILE A 4 -57.71 41.73 -20.08
C ILE A 4 -57.41 40.71 -19.00
N HIS A 5 -57.98 39.51 -19.13
CA HIS A 5 -57.69 38.35 -18.28
C HIS A 5 -56.53 37.58 -18.91
N PHE A 6 -55.36 37.54 -18.21
CA PHE A 6 -54.27 36.61 -18.55
C PHE A 6 -54.57 35.22 -17.97
N VAL A 7 -54.78 34.28 -18.83
CA VAL A 7 -54.82 32.85 -18.46
C VAL A 7 -53.38 32.33 -18.57
N ALA A 8 -52.74 32.03 -17.44
CA ALA A 8 -51.44 31.37 -17.39
C ALA A 8 -51.67 29.88 -17.57
N VAL A 9 -51.27 29.33 -18.72
CA VAL A 9 -51.20 27.87 -18.96
C VAL A 9 -49.87 27.39 -18.41
N ALA A 10 -49.89 26.71 -17.27
CA ALA A 10 -48.74 26.01 -16.72
C ALA A 10 -48.53 24.71 -17.48
N LEU A 11 -47.58 24.66 -18.40
CA LEU A 11 -47.07 23.40 -18.97
C LEU A 11 -46.27 22.66 -17.91
N LEU A 12 -46.85 21.60 -17.35
CA LEU A 12 -46.16 20.58 -16.57
C LEU A 12 -45.31 19.74 -17.54
N CYS A 13 -44.05 20.06 -17.75
CA CYS A 13 -43.11 19.13 -18.38
C CYS A 13 -42.73 18.05 -17.36
N ALA A 14 -43.50 16.97 -17.37
CA ALA A 14 -43.08 15.73 -16.74
C ALA A 14 -41.93 15.14 -17.57
N SER A 15 -40.69 15.45 -17.21
CA SER A 15 -39.51 14.76 -17.70
C SER A 15 -39.55 13.32 -17.20
N ILE A 16 -40.07 12.43 -18.03
CA ILE A 16 -39.91 10.98 -17.87
C ILE A 16 -38.41 10.74 -18.08
N ALA A 17 -37.64 10.73 -17.00
CA ALA A 17 -36.30 10.18 -17.02
C ALA A 17 -36.45 8.70 -17.37
N LEU A 18 -36.25 8.34 -18.63
CA LEU A 18 -36.04 6.95 -19.05
C LEU A 18 -34.84 6.46 -18.26
N ALA A 19 -35.09 5.74 -17.18
CA ALA A 19 -34.05 5.07 -16.42
C ALA A 19 -33.32 4.13 -17.39
N GLN A 20 -32.11 4.47 -17.79
CA GLN A 20 -31.29 3.59 -18.60
C GLN A 20 -31.21 2.25 -17.89
N LYS A 21 -31.48 1.16 -18.62
CA LYS A 21 -31.33 -0.18 -18.06
C LYS A 21 -29.89 -0.30 -17.54
N PRO A 22 -29.70 -0.76 -16.29
CA PRO A 22 -28.37 -0.91 -15.74
C PRO A 22 -27.56 -1.87 -16.61
N ILE A 23 -26.31 -1.49 -16.92
CA ILE A 23 -25.41 -2.29 -17.74
C ILE A 23 -24.81 -3.39 -16.85
N GLN A 24 -24.96 -4.65 -17.28
CA GLN A 24 -24.41 -5.81 -16.60
C GLN A 24 -22.88 -5.68 -16.45
N PRO A 25 -22.30 -5.65 -15.23
CA PRO A 25 -20.86 -5.70 -15.06
C PRO A 25 -20.31 -7.09 -15.39
N THR A 26 -19.03 -7.16 -15.71
CA THR A 26 -18.35 -8.46 -15.82
C THR A 26 -18.24 -9.06 -14.43
N LEU A 27 -18.90 -10.19 -14.22
CA LEU A 27 -18.82 -10.94 -12.96
C LEU A 27 -17.73 -12.00 -13.05
N GLY A 28 -16.82 -11.99 -12.07
CA GLY A 28 -15.83 -13.04 -11.88
C GLY A 28 -16.16 -13.87 -10.65
N PHE A 29 -16.26 -15.19 -10.83
CA PHE A 29 -16.55 -16.15 -9.76
C PHE A 29 -16.02 -17.54 -10.14
N ARG A 30 -15.80 -18.41 -9.15
CA ARG A 30 -15.37 -19.81 -9.34
C ARG A 30 -16.23 -20.82 -8.60
N SER A 31 -16.62 -20.52 -7.36
CA SER A 31 -17.32 -21.46 -6.47
C SER A 31 -18.76 -21.07 -6.14
N VAL A 32 -19.10 -19.79 -6.22
CA VAL A 32 -20.47 -19.32 -5.96
C VAL A 32 -21.36 -19.46 -7.19
N LYS A 33 -22.65 -19.56 -6.95
CA LYS A 33 -23.67 -19.54 -8.01
C LYS A 33 -24.02 -18.12 -8.38
N THR A 34 -24.68 -17.95 -9.55
CA THR A 34 -25.32 -16.70 -9.91
C THR A 34 -26.82 -16.75 -9.65
N LEU A 35 -27.37 -15.59 -9.28
CA LEU A 35 -28.80 -15.34 -9.14
C LEU A 35 -29.27 -14.50 -10.32
N LYS A 36 -30.49 -14.72 -10.79
CA LYS A 36 -31.11 -13.93 -11.86
C LYS A 36 -32.25 -13.10 -11.31
N ALA A 37 -32.21 -11.78 -11.53
CA ALA A 37 -33.26 -10.86 -11.19
C ALA A 37 -33.43 -9.79 -12.28
N ASN A 38 -34.63 -9.62 -12.81
CA ASN A 38 -34.96 -8.66 -13.87
C ASN A 38 -34.08 -8.77 -15.13
N GLY A 39 -33.70 -10.00 -15.51
CA GLY A 39 -32.87 -10.26 -16.68
C GLY A 39 -31.38 -9.95 -16.49
N LEU A 40 -30.93 -9.70 -15.24
CA LEU A 40 -29.55 -9.43 -14.85
C LEU A 40 -29.03 -10.54 -13.95
N GLU A 41 -27.70 -10.71 -13.92
CA GLU A 41 -27.02 -11.71 -13.11
C GLU A 41 -26.29 -11.07 -11.91
N PHE A 42 -26.30 -11.78 -10.78
CA PHE A 42 -25.68 -11.39 -9.51
C PHE A 42 -24.97 -12.60 -8.92
N LYS A 43 -23.94 -12.39 -8.12
CA LYS A 43 -23.27 -13.47 -7.38
C LYS A 43 -23.99 -13.74 -6.07
N ASP A 44 -24.24 -15.00 -5.76
CA ASP A 44 -24.73 -15.47 -4.46
C ASP A 44 -23.52 -15.71 -3.53
N LEU A 45 -22.96 -14.61 -3.00
CA LEU A 45 -21.69 -14.66 -2.26
C LEU A 45 -21.83 -15.35 -0.90
N ASN A 46 -22.97 -15.22 -0.23
CA ASN A 46 -23.25 -15.88 1.05
C ASN A 46 -23.95 -17.24 0.91
N LYS A 47 -24.23 -17.69 -0.32
CA LYS A 47 -24.79 -19.02 -0.67
C LYS A 47 -26.18 -19.29 -0.06
N ASN A 48 -26.97 -18.24 0.15
CA ASN A 48 -28.32 -18.34 0.72
C ASN A 48 -29.44 -18.43 -0.32
N ALA A 49 -29.10 -18.41 -1.62
CA ALA A 49 -29.99 -18.44 -2.77
C ALA A 49 -30.98 -17.25 -2.82
N LYS A 50 -30.65 -16.13 -2.18
CA LYS A 50 -31.40 -14.87 -2.21
C LYS A 50 -30.47 -13.74 -2.62
N LEU A 51 -30.97 -12.75 -3.33
CA LEU A 51 -30.20 -11.56 -3.67
C LEU A 51 -30.19 -10.59 -2.48
N ASP A 52 -29.10 -10.58 -1.72
CA ASP A 52 -28.88 -9.63 -0.65
C ASP A 52 -28.45 -8.26 -1.17
N LYS A 53 -28.66 -7.21 -0.37
CA LYS A 53 -28.34 -5.85 -0.83
C LYS A 53 -26.86 -5.67 -1.15
N TYR A 54 -25.94 -6.31 -0.41
CA TYR A 54 -24.50 -6.16 -0.68
C TYR A 54 -24.05 -6.84 -1.98
N GLU A 55 -24.83 -7.81 -2.48
CA GLU A 55 -24.60 -8.53 -3.74
C GLU A 55 -25.19 -7.79 -4.95
N ASP A 56 -26.19 -6.94 -4.70
CA ASP A 56 -26.88 -6.18 -5.74
C ASP A 56 -26.04 -4.97 -6.18
N TRP A 57 -25.27 -5.15 -7.24
CA TRP A 57 -24.39 -4.14 -7.81
C TRP A 57 -25.13 -2.90 -8.36
N ARG A 58 -26.44 -2.93 -8.49
CA ARG A 58 -27.28 -1.78 -8.90
C ARG A 58 -27.50 -0.78 -7.76
N LEU A 59 -27.37 -1.23 -6.52
CA LEU A 59 -27.64 -0.39 -5.34
C LEU A 59 -26.48 0.58 -5.07
N PRO A 60 -26.76 1.72 -4.43
CA PRO A 60 -25.73 2.61 -3.93
C PRO A 60 -24.77 1.89 -3.00
N GLN A 61 -23.48 2.20 -3.14
CA GLN A 61 -22.41 1.53 -2.39
C GLN A 61 -22.62 1.58 -0.88
N GLU A 62 -23.11 2.72 -0.34
CA GLU A 62 -23.38 2.86 1.10
C GLU A 62 -24.45 1.86 1.59
N ALA A 63 -25.48 1.60 0.78
CA ALA A 63 -26.50 0.61 1.12
C ALA A 63 -25.91 -0.81 1.14
N ARG A 64 -25.03 -1.13 0.19
CA ARG A 64 -24.32 -2.41 0.11
C ARG A 64 -23.40 -2.61 1.31
N ILE A 65 -22.61 -1.58 1.67
CA ILE A 65 -21.70 -1.60 2.82
C ILE A 65 -22.48 -1.81 4.12
N LYS A 66 -23.54 -1.03 4.32
CA LYS A 66 -24.36 -1.13 5.54
C LYS A 66 -24.98 -2.53 5.70
N ASP A 67 -25.47 -3.10 4.63
CA ASP A 67 -26.04 -4.45 4.62
C ASP A 67 -24.98 -5.50 4.97
N LEU A 68 -23.79 -5.44 4.33
CA LEU A 68 -22.72 -6.38 4.58
C LEU A 68 -22.21 -6.31 6.04
N ILE A 69 -22.02 -5.09 6.58
CA ILE A 69 -21.61 -4.90 7.98
C ILE A 69 -22.62 -5.54 8.95
N SER A 70 -23.93 -5.42 8.66
CA SER A 70 -24.96 -6.01 9.51
C SER A 70 -24.97 -7.54 9.50
N GLN A 71 -24.36 -8.16 8.50
CA GLN A 71 -24.24 -9.61 8.38
C GLN A 71 -22.90 -10.16 8.93
N MET A 72 -21.89 -9.30 9.14
CA MET A 72 -20.59 -9.70 9.68
C MET A 72 -20.67 -9.98 11.19
N THR A 73 -20.04 -11.06 11.62
CA THR A 73 -19.79 -11.31 13.05
C THR A 73 -18.67 -10.40 13.57
N LEU A 74 -18.53 -10.26 14.88
CA LEU A 74 -17.45 -9.48 15.47
C LEU A 74 -16.08 -10.04 15.08
N GLU A 75 -15.93 -11.37 15.09
CA GLU A 75 -14.69 -12.05 14.69
C GLU A 75 -14.31 -11.73 13.22
N GLU A 76 -15.29 -11.73 12.32
CA GLU A 76 -15.07 -11.34 10.91
C GLU A 76 -14.67 -9.87 10.79
N LYS A 77 -15.31 -8.96 11.52
CA LYS A 77 -14.95 -7.54 11.55
C LYS A 77 -13.51 -7.34 12.05
N ILE A 78 -13.14 -8.03 13.12
CA ILE A 78 -11.81 -7.91 13.73
C ILE A 78 -10.72 -8.47 12.81
N GLY A 79 -10.91 -9.65 12.22
CA GLY A 79 -9.97 -10.20 11.23
C GLY A 79 -9.83 -9.30 10.01
N PHE A 80 -10.90 -8.63 9.60
CA PHE A 80 -10.90 -7.67 8.49
C PHE A 80 -10.04 -6.42 8.75
N MET A 81 -9.81 -6.06 10.03
CA MET A 81 -8.95 -4.94 10.44
C MET A 81 -7.47 -5.32 10.58
N ILE A 82 -7.08 -6.50 10.19
CA ILE A 82 -5.67 -6.95 10.17
C ILE A 82 -5.17 -7.02 8.73
N ILE A 83 -3.98 -6.45 8.49
CA ILE A 83 -3.23 -6.66 7.26
C ILE A 83 -1.89 -7.34 7.59
N SER A 84 -1.72 -8.55 7.11
CA SER A 84 -0.61 -9.43 7.46
C SER A 84 0.19 -9.83 6.23
N THR A 85 1.45 -10.19 6.44
CA THR A 85 2.24 -10.82 5.39
C THR A 85 1.62 -12.16 5.03
N THR A 86 1.48 -12.41 3.71
CA THR A 86 1.14 -13.71 3.17
C THR A 86 2.31 -14.26 2.37
N ARG A 87 2.43 -15.59 2.27
CA ARG A 87 3.52 -16.25 1.60
C ARG A 87 3.00 -17.22 0.54
N MET A 88 3.67 -17.25 -0.60
CA MET A 88 3.46 -18.27 -1.62
C MET A 88 4.16 -19.57 -1.20
N ALA A 89 3.74 -20.72 -1.71
CA ALA A 89 4.46 -21.95 -1.49
C ALA A 89 5.90 -21.85 -2.04
N GLY A 90 6.87 -22.28 -1.24
CA GLY A 90 8.30 -22.11 -1.55
C GLY A 90 8.89 -20.74 -1.17
N ASP A 91 8.07 -19.76 -0.75
CA ASP A 91 8.57 -18.44 -0.31
C ASP A 91 9.08 -18.50 1.13
N ASN A 92 10.41 -18.47 1.27
CA ASN A 92 11.13 -18.52 2.54
C ASN A 92 11.74 -17.15 2.91
N VAL A 93 11.15 -16.06 2.43
CA VAL A 93 11.72 -14.71 2.51
C VAL A 93 12.08 -14.26 3.93
N PHE A 94 11.45 -14.82 4.97
CA PHE A 94 11.74 -14.53 6.38
C PHE A 94 12.55 -15.60 7.10
N GLN A 95 12.99 -16.63 6.39
CA GLN A 95 13.76 -17.75 6.95
C GLN A 95 15.19 -17.71 6.39
N ALA A 96 16.07 -16.97 7.04
CA ALA A 96 17.43 -16.67 6.55
C ALA A 96 18.27 -17.92 6.19
N ASN A 97 17.99 -19.08 6.78
CA ASN A 97 18.73 -20.33 6.58
C ASN A 97 17.92 -21.40 5.82
N ALA A 98 16.72 -21.08 5.34
CA ALA A 98 15.93 -22.06 4.60
C ALA A 98 16.49 -22.25 3.17
N PRO A 99 16.47 -23.46 2.63
CA PRO A 99 16.83 -23.71 1.23
C PRO A 99 15.98 -22.82 0.32
N ARG A 100 16.59 -22.27 -0.74
CA ARG A 100 15.82 -21.60 -1.79
C ARG A 100 15.06 -22.67 -2.55
N THR A 101 13.74 -22.65 -2.41
CA THR A 101 12.82 -23.52 -3.16
C THR A 101 12.16 -22.71 -4.27
N GLU A 102 11.66 -23.39 -5.30
CA GLU A 102 10.89 -22.74 -6.33
C GLU A 102 9.58 -22.17 -5.74
N ILE A 103 9.31 -20.90 -6.02
CA ILE A 103 8.06 -20.26 -5.62
C ILE A 103 6.97 -20.66 -6.60
N THR A 104 5.91 -21.30 -6.10
CA THR A 104 4.75 -21.74 -6.90
C THR A 104 3.50 -20.95 -6.55
N SER A 105 2.43 -21.14 -7.32
CA SER A 105 1.12 -20.51 -7.08
C SER A 105 0.30 -21.13 -5.94
N GLY A 106 0.84 -22.12 -5.23
CA GLY A 106 0.26 -22.69 -4.03
C GLY A 106 0.36 -21.73 -2.82
N PHE A 107 -0.33 -22.08 -1.75
CA PHE A 107 -0.26 -21.35 -0.48
C PHE A 107 0.85 -21.91 0.41
N ASN A 108 1.49 -21.03 1.17
CA ASN A 108 2.26 -21.44 2.33
C ASN A 108 1.32 -21.55 3.52
N GLU A 109 1.22 -22.75 4.10
CA GLU A 109 0.28 -23.04 5.19
C GLU A 109 0.94 -23.08 6.57
N GLU A 110 2.19 -22.65 6.67
CA GLU A 110 2.91 -22.58 7.93
C GLU A 110 2.70 -21.23 8.62
N ASP A 111 2.47 -21.27 9.92
CA ASP A 111 2.52 -20.08 10.76
C ASP A 111 3.97 -19.63 10.97
N LEU A 112 4.20 -18.32 10.90
CA LEU A 112 5.51 -17.74 11.23
C LEU A 112 5.40 -16.95 12.53
N ILE A 113 5.96 -17.52 13.61
CA ILE A 113 5.99 -16.92 14.93
C ILE A 113 7.32 -16.20 15.15
N GLN A 114 7.27 -14.95 15.54
CA GLN A 114 8.43 -14.13 15.91
C GLN A 114 8.47 -13.96 17.44
N PRO A 115 9.35 -14.67 18.15
CA PRO A 115 9.48 -14.51 19.61
C PRO A 115 10.24 -13.23 19.98
N ASN A 116 11.03 -12.71 19.04
CA ASN A 116 11.85 -11.52 19.23
C ASN A 116 11.50 -10.41 18.24
N ASN A 117 11.68 -9.18 18.66
CA ASN A 117 11.63 -8.03 17.76
C ASN A 117 12.69 -8.19 16.65
N MET A 118 12.27 -8.14 15.40
CA MET A 118 13.14 -8.42 14.24
C MET A 118 14.25 -7.39 14.06
N PHE A 119 14.09 -6.17 14.59
CA PHE A 119 15.07 -5.08 14.53
C PHE A 119 16.03 -5.11 15.72
N THR A 120 15.50 -5.05 16.94
CA THR A 120 16.30 -4.95 18.17
C THR A 120 16.81 -6.29 18.69
N ARG A 121 16.27 -7.41 18.20
CA ARG A 121 16.52 -8.79 18.65
C ARG A 121 16.11 -9.07 20.10
N LYS A 122 15.51 -8.10 20.79
CA LYS A 122 14.97 -8.27 22.14
C LYS A 122 13.70 -9.12 22.13
N PRO A 123 13.44 -9.95 23.16
CA PRO A 123 12.20 -10.71 23.29
C PRO A 123 10.98 -9.79 23.26
N LEU A 124 9.94 -10.21 22.55
CA LEU A 124 8.62 -9.56 22.62
C LEU A 124 7.87 -9.99 23.86
N THR A 125 7.04 -9.12 24.43
CA THR A 125 6.17 -9.43 25.57
C THR A 125 5.24 -10.61 25.27
N VAL A 126 4.70 -10.63 24.05
CA VAL A 126 3.94 -11.75 23.49
C VAL A 126 4.55 -12.07 22.13
N PRO A 127 4.91 -13.34 21.85
CA PRO A 127 5.36 -13.75 20.53
C PRO A 127 4.36 -13.36 19.46
N MET A 128 4.82 -12.69 18.39
CA MET A 128 3.96 -12.18 17.33
C MET A 128 3.87 -13.19 16.19
N MET A 129 2.67 -13.58 15.80
CA MET A 129 2.45 -14.31 14.55
C MET A 129 2.55 -13.33 13.38
N SER A 130 3.70 -13.24 12.72
CA SER A 130 3.94 -12.31 11.61
C SER A 130 3.32 -12.76 10.29
N SER A 131 2.98 -14.03 10.15
CA SER A 131 2.24 -14.62 9.03
C SER A 131 1.49 -15.85 9.53
N ALA A 132 0.22 -15.98 9.20
CA ALA A 132 -0.53 -17.22 9.38
C ALA A 132 -0.43 -18.07 8.09
N GLY A 133 -0.61 -19.38 8.20
CA GLY A 133 -0.92 -20.20 7.05
C GLY A 133 -2.08 -19.61 6.27
N THR A 134 -2.00 -19.58 4.95
CA THR A 134 -2.95 -18.79 4.13
C THR A 134 -4.39 -19.24 4.34
N THR A 135 -4.66 -20.54 4.32
CA THR A 135 -6.02 -21.07 4.56
C THR A 135 -6.52 -20.71 5.96
N LYS A 136 -5.69 -20.89 6.99
CA LYS A 136 -6.00 -20.49 8.36
C LYS A 136 -6.29 -18.98 8.47
N GLY A 137 -5.45 -18.15 7.84
CA GLY A 137 -5.65 -16.70 7.83
C GLY A 137 -6.99 -16.30 7.22
N VAL A 138 -7.37 -16.90 6.09
CA VAL A 138 -8.63 -16.58 5.40
C VAL A 138 -9.84 -17.14 6.12
N MET A 139 -9.81 -18.39 6.56
CA MET A 139 -11.00 -19.12 7.03
C MET A 139 -11.22 -19.00 8.55
N ASN A 140 -10.14 -19.00 9.35
CA ASN A 140 -10.24 -18.98 10.81
C ASN A 140 -10.03 -17.57 11.39
N PHE A 141 -9.09 -16.82 10.83
CA PHE A 141 -8.79 -15.45 11.28
C PHE A 141 -9.55 -14.38 10.50
N HIS A 142 -10.28 -14.75 9.45
CA HIS A 142 -11.09 -13.88 8.60
C HIS A 142 -10.30 -12.74 7.93
N LEU A 143 -8.99 -12.93 7.70
CA LEU A 143 -8.12 -11.94 7.06
C LEU A 143 -8.57 -11.71 5.61
N ARG A 144 -8.60 -10.43 5.20
CA ARG A 144 -8.95 -10.01 3.82
C ARG A 144 -8.02 -8.95 3.27
N HIS A 145 -6.95 -8.66 4.00
CA HIS A 145 -5.89 -7.75 3.57
C HIS A 145 -4.54 -8.43 3.80
N PHE A 146 -3.74 -8.49 2.74
CA PHE A 146 -2.48 -9.21 2.74
C PHE A 146 -1.37 -8.39 2.12
N ILE A 147 -0.13 -8.57 2.59
CA ILE A 147 1.09 -8.02 2.00
C ILE A 147 1.85 -9.17 1.35
N LEU A 148 1.98 -9.16 0.02
CA LEU A 148 2.78 -10.13 -0.72
C LEU A 148 4.19 -9.57 -0.93
N ARG A 149 5.20 -10.29 -0.45
CA ARG A 149 6.62 -9.94 -0.63
C ARG A 149 7.34 -10.89 -1.59
N ALA A 150 6.75 -12.04 -1.92
CA ALA A 150 7.30 -12.98 -2.88
C ALA A 150 7.60 -12.30 -4.22
N ASN A 151 8.72 -12.66 -4.83
CA ASN A 151 9.18 -12.11 -6.09
C ASN A 151 9.39 -13.26 -7.08
N THR A 152 8.45 -13.44 -7.99
CA THR A 152 8.44 -14.52 -8.98
C THR A 152 7.86 -14.01 -10.31
N ASN A 153 7.65 -14.90 -11.29
CA ASN A 153 7.13 -14.52 -12.60
C ASN A 153 5.65 -14.09 -12.56
N ALA A 154 5.21 -13.37 -13.58
CA ALA A 154 3.87 -12.81 -13.66
C ALA A 154 2.76 -13.87 -13.64
N LYS A 155 2.98 -15.02 -14.32
CA LYS A 155 2.03 -16.13 -14.36
C LYS A 155 1.79 -16.68 -12.96
N THR A 156 2.85 -17.01 -12.24
CA THR A 156 2.78 -17.59 -10.89
C THR A 156 2.10 -16.63 -9.90
N MET A 157 2.38 -15.30 -9.98
CA MET A 157 1.71 -14.32 -9.14
C MET A 157 0.22 -14.19 -9.46
N ALA A 158 -0.16 -14.14 -10.74
CA ALA A 158 -1.54 -14.04 -11.17
C ALA A 158 -2.36 -15.29 -10.77
N ASP A 159 -1.80 -16.49 -10.99
CA ASP A 159 -2.43 -17.75 -10.57
C ASP A 159 -2.63 -17.79 -9.05
N TRP A 160 -1.60 -17.40 -8.27
CA TRP A 160 -1.69 -17.35 -6.82
C TRP A 160 -2.76 -16.37 -6.35
N SER A 161 -2.80 -15.17 -6.95
CA SER A 161 -3.84 -14.18 -6.64
C SER A 161 -5.24 -14.73 -6.89
N ASN A 162 -5.44 -15.38 -8.04
CA ASN A 162 -6.70 -16.02 -8.38
C ASN A 162 -7.08 -17.14 -7.40
N ASN A 163 -6.11 -17.95 -6.95
CA ASN A 163 -6.34 -18.99 -5.96
C ASN A 163 -6.75 -18.38 -4.60
N LEU A 164 -6.10 -17.28 -4.17
CA LEU A 164 -6.47 -16.57 -2.95
C LEU A 164 -7.90 -16.01 -3.02
N GLN A 165 -8.29 -15.41 -4.16
CA GLN A 165 -9.66 -14.92 -4.35
C GLN A 165 -10.67 -16.06 -4.34
N ALA A 166 -10.36 -17.20 -4.96
CA ALA A 166 -11.21 -18.38 -4.93
C ALA A 166 -11.39 -18.91 -3.49
N LEU A 167 -10.32 -18.94 -2.69
CA LEU A 167 -10.41 -19.31 -1.27
C LEU A 167 -11.30 -18.33 -0.50
N CYS A 168 -11.12 -17.02 -0.70
CA CYS A 168 -11.97 -16.01 -0.07
C CYS A 168 -13.45 -16.15 -0.46
N GLU A 169 -13.74 -16.49 -1.71
CA GLU A 169 -15.09 -16.72 -2.22
C GLU A 169 -15.79 -17.89 -1.53
N THR A 170 -15.05 -18.92 -1.10
CA THR A 170 -15.62 -20.06 -0.34
C THR A 170 -16.06 -19.69 1.07
N SER A 171 -15.58 -18.59 1.65
CA SER A 171 -15.95 -18.14 3.00
C SER A 171 -17.42 -17.73 3.10
N ARG A 172 -17.93 -17.60 4.33
CA ARG A 172 -19.35 -17.37 4.61
C ARG A 172 -19.98 -16.20 3.86
N LEU A 173 -19.27 -15.06 3.74
CA LEU A 173 -19.78 -13.86 3.04
C LEU A 173 -19.09 -13.60 1.69
N GLY A 174 -18.18 -14.46 1.27
CA GLY A 174 -17.51 -14.34 -0.03
C GLY A 174 -16.74 -13.04 -0.25
N ILE A 175 -16.32 -12.35 0.83
CA ILE A 175 -15.64 -11.05 0.75
C ILE A 175 -14.26 -11.21 0.11
N PRO A 176 -13.94 -10.50 -0.99
CA PRO A 176 -12.67 -10.64 -1.70
C PRO A 176 -11.48 -10.09 -0.90
N ALA A 177 -10.28 -10.60 -1.16
CA ALA A 177 -9.04 -10.09 -0.59
C ALA A 177 -8.53 -8.84 -1.34
N ILE A 178 -7.82 -7.97 -0.62
CA ILE A 178 -6.88 -6.99 -1.20
C ILE A 178 -5.45 -7.49 -0.93
N VAL A 179 -4.66 -7.58 -2.00
CA VAL A 179 -3.23 -7.89 -1.91
C VAL A 179 -2.44 -6.62 -2.13
N ALA A 180 -1.64 -6.27 -1.12
CA ALA A 180 -0.74 -5.13 -1.13
C ALA A 180 0.71 -5.57 -1.37
N SER A 181 1.56 -4.63 -1.78
CA SER A 181 3.01 -4.81 -1.83
C SER A 181 3.75 -3.49 -1.62
N ASN A 182 5.06 -3.58 -1.32
CA ASN A 182 5.98 -2.45 -1.45
C ASN A 182 6.34 -2.24 -2.93
N PRO A 183 6.94 -1.08 -3.32
CA PRO A 183 7.32 -0.80 -4.70
C PRO A 183 8.08 -1.95 -5.37
N ARG A 184 7.74 -2.25 -6.62
CA ARG A 184 8.30 -3.37 -7.41
C ARG A 184 8.97 -2.93 -8.70
N ASN A 185 8.76 -1.70 -9.12
CA ASN A 185 9.17 -1.21 -10.44
C ASN A 185 10.46 -0.41 -10.42
N HIS A 186 11.32 -0.57 -9.40
CA HIS A 186 12.59 0.14 -9.33
C HIS A 186 13.77 -0.79 -9.61
N VAL A 187 14.88 -0.23 -10.11
CA VAL A 187 16.13 -0.98 -10.40
C VAL A 187 16.79 -1.57 -9.15
N THR A 188 16.34 -1.22 -7.97
CA THR A 188 16.83 -1.75 -6.69
C THR A 188 16.63 -3.25 -6.63
N ILE A 189 17.70 -4.00 -6.40
CA ILE A 189 17.68 -5.47 -6.36
C ILE A 189 17.23 -5.97 -5.00
N ASP A 190 17.45 -5.21 -3.93
CA ASP A 190 17.18 -5.59 -2.55
C ASP A 190 16.20 -4.65 -1.85
N ALA A 191 15.30 -5.25 -1.08
CA ALA A 191 14.40 -4.52 -0.21
C ALA A 191 15.13 -4.17 1.09
N SER A 192 15.55 -2.93 1.27
CA SER A 192 15.98 -2.45 2.57
C SER A 192 14.79 -1.87 3.33
N VAL A 193 14.63 -2.28 4.60
CA VAL A 193 13.68 -1.70 5.58
C VAL A 193 12.34 -1.25 4.99
N GLY A 194 11.71 -2.12 4.17
CA GLY A 194 10.38 -1.86 3.61
C GLY A 194 10.30 -0.75 2.54
N LEU A 195 11.42 -0.41 1.89
CA LEU A 195 11.43 0.56 0.78
C LEU A 195 10.88 -0.04 -0.51
N SER A 196 11.39 -1.18 -0.93
CA SER A 196 10.96 -1.85 -2.15
C SER A 196 10.98 -3.37 -2.02
N VAL A 197 10.39 -4.07 -2.98
CA VAL A 197 10.59 -5.50 -3.22
C VAL A 197 11.50 -5.62 -4.44
N GLY A 198 12.53 -6.44 -4.38
CA GLY A 198 13.47 -6.62 -5.47
C GLY A 198 12.76 -6.89 -6.80
N THR A 199 13.18 -6.24 -7.88
CA THR A 199 12.52 -6.31 -9.18
C THR A 199 13.06 -7.47 -10.01
N THR A 200 12.20 -8.37 -10.44
CA THR A 200 12.58 -9.47 -11.33
C THR A 200 11.92 -9.39 -12.70
N VAL A 201 10.62 -9.13 -12.73
CA VAL A 201 9.79 -9.23 -13.93
C VAL A 201 9.10 -7.92 -14.33
N PHE A 202 8.90 -7.01 -13.40
CA PHE A 202 8.28 -5.71 -13.66
C PHE A 202 9.24 -4.78 -14.44
N SER A 203 8.70 -3.79 -15.14
CA SER A 203 9.52 -2.76 -15.79
C SER A 203 10.37 -2.01 -14.75
N ARG A 204 11.64 -1.72 -15.09
CA ARG A 204 12.66 -1.24 -14.14
C ARG A 204 12.90 0.25 -14.32
N TRP A 205 12.35 1.02 -13.41
CA TRP A 205 12.45 2.47 -13.38
C TRP A 205 13.51 2.94 -12.36
N PRO A 206 13.97 4.20 -12.42
CA PRO A 206 14.79 4.77 -11.36
C PRO A 206 14.10 4.65 -10.00
N GLY A 207 14.88 4.57 -8.92
CA GLY A 207 14.36 4.78 -7.58
C GLY A 207 13.84 6.22 -7.40
N GLU A 208 13.23 6.49 -6.25
CA GLU A 208 12.53 7.75 -5.96
C GLU A 208 13.43 8.98 -6.11
N LEU A 209 14.68 8.94 -5.62
CA LEU A 209 15.67 10.02 -5.82
C LEU A 209 15.98 10.24 -7.30
N GLY A 210 16.13 9.16 -8.08
CA GLY A 210 16.36 9.25 -9.51
C GLY A 210 15.15 9.82 -10.26
N MET A 211 13.94 9.46 -9.83
CA MET A 211 12.69 10.05 -10.34
C MET A 211 12.63 11.55 -10.06
N ALA A 212 12.99 11.97 -8.84
CA ALA A 212 13.07 13.37 -8.48
C ALA A 212 14.15 14.13 -9.28
N ALA A 213 15.32 13.51 -9.50
CA ALA A 213 16.42 14.11 -10.27
C ALA A 213 16.04 14.41 -11.71
N MET A 214 15.22 13.59 -12.37
CA MET A 214 14.77 13.86 -13.74
C MET A 214 13.78 15.02 -13.85
N ARG A 215 13.10 15.43 -12.79
CA ARG A 215 12.13 16.55 -12.72
C ARG A 215 11.06 16.53 -13.81
N ASP A 216 10.72 15.35 -14.33
CA ASP A 216 9.75 15.16 -15.41
C ASP A 216 8.43 14.60 -14.85
N LEU A 217 7.51 15.51 -14.49
CA LEU A 217 6.23 15.16 -13.91
C LEU A 217 5.36 14.32 -14.86
N LYS A 218 5.45 14.57 -16.17
CA LYS A 218 4.71 13.77 -17.16
C LYS A 218 5.21 12.34 -17.19
N LEU A 219 6.53 12.13 -17.21
CA LEU A 219 7.12 10.80 -17.22
C LEU A 219 6.89 10.10 -15.87
N THR A 220 6.83 10.85 -14.76
CA THR A 220 6.44 10.33 -13.43
C THR A 220 5.00 9.83 -13.43
N ARG A 221 4.08 10.55 -14.08
CA ARG A 221 2.69 10.09 -14.27
C ARG A 221 2.64 8.81 -15.11
N GLU A 222 3.34 8.78 -16.27
CA GLU A 222 3.42 7.61 -17.13
C GLU A 222 3.99 6.39 -16.39
N PHE A 223 5.02 6.60 -15.56
CA PHE A 223 5.54 5.56 -14.65
C PHE A 223 4.43 4.97 -13.77
N ALA A 224 3.70 5.82 -13.06
CA ALA A 224 2.69 5.38 -12.12
C ALA A 224 1.52 4.64 -12.82
N GLU A 225 1.11 5.10 -14.00
CA GLU A 225 0.09 4.45 -14.83
C GLU A 225 0.54 3.07 -15.35
N ILE A 226 1.82 2.96 -15.77
CA ILE A 226 2.40 1.69 -16.21
C ILE A 226 2.51 0.72 -15.03
N ALA A 227 3.09 1.16 -13.92
CA ALA A 227 3.21 0.33 -12.73
C ALA A 227 1.85 -0.15 -12.22
N ALA A 228 0.82 0.72 -12.21
CA ALA A 228 -0.54 0.32 -11.85
C ALA A 228 -1.12 -0.78 -12.75
N LYS A 229 -0.89 -0.69 -14.06
CA LYS A 229 -1.32 -1.72 -15.02
C LYS A 229 -0.63 -3.06 -14.76
N GLU A 230 0.69 -3.04 -14.56
CA GLU A 230 1.47 -4.23 -14.25
C GLU A 230 1.02 -4.88 -12.95
N TRP A 231 0.82 -4.09 -11.90
CA TRP A 231 0.37 -4.56 -10.60
C TRP A 231 -1.03 -5.16 -10.64
N ALA A 232 -1.97 -4.43 -11.22
CA ALA A 232 -3.36 -4.87 -11.33
C ALA A 232 -3.47 -6.17 -12.14
N SER A 233 -2.63 -6.37 -13.16
CA SER A 233 -2.63 -7.57 -14.00
C SER A 233 -2.26 -8.84 -13.25
N VAL A 234 -1.46 -8.75 -12.19
CA VAL A 234 -1.09 -9.88 -11.32
C VAL A 234 -1.91 -9.94 -10.02
N GLY A 235 -2.93 -9.09 -9.87
CA GLY A 235 -3.81 -9.08 -8.70
C GLY A 235 -3.32 -8.25 -7.52
N LEU A 236 -2.24 -7.48 -7.65
CA LEU A 236 -1.81 -6.51 -6.64
C LEU A 236 -2.68 -5.26 -6.75
N ARG A 237 -3.49 -5.00 -5.74
CA ARG A 237 -4.50 -3.95 -5.79
C ARG A 237 -4.29 -2.82 -4.77
N LYS A 238 -3.19 -2.90 -3.99
CA LYS A 238 -2.82 -1.87 -3.01
C LYS A 238 -1.31 -1.72 -2.93
N GLY A 239 -0.84 -0.47 -2.84
CA GLY A 239 0.57 -0.13 -2.64
C GLY A 239 0.83 0.34 -1.21
N TYR A 240 1.84 -0.24 -0.55
CA TYR A 240 2.46 0.26 0.67
C TYR A 240 3.53 1.28 0.27
N MET A 241 3.11 2.35 -0.38
CA MET A 241 3.97 3.31 -1.10
C MET A 241 3.17 4.55 -1.49
N TYR A 242 3.78 5.65 -1.88
CA TYR A 242 5.20 5.97 -1.82
C TYR A 242 5.48 6.78 -0.56
N MET A 243 6.81 6.93 -0.23
CA MET A 243 7.24 7.78 0.86
C MET A 243 7.08 9.25 0.45
N ALA A 244 6.21 9.97 1.15
CA ALA A 244 6.07 11.42 1.05
C ALA A 244 6.97 12.15 2.07
N ASP A 245 7.86 11.38 2.71
CA ASP A 245 8.87 11.86 3.64
C ASP A 245 9.87 12.77 2.93
N LEU A 246 10.38 13.80 3.63
CA LEU A 246 11.46 14.66 3.13
C LEU A 246 12.77 14.29 3.78
N SER A 247 13.81 14.05 3.00
CA SER A 247 15.15 13.67 3.48
C SER A 247 15.94 14.88 4.02
N THR A 248 15.36 15.60 4.97
CA THR A 248 16.01 16.78 5.58
C THR A 248 17.14 16.44 6.56
N GLU A 249 17.22 15.18 6.97
CA GLU A 249 18.35 14.64 7.72
C GLU A 249 19.10 13.62 6.83
N PRO A 250 20.20 14.02 6.19
CA PRO A 250 20.88 13.21 5.16
C PRO A 250 21.51 11.91 5.68
N ARG A 251 21.70 11.79 7.00
CA ARG A 251 22.20 10.56 7.64
C ARG A 251 21.13 9.48 7.83
N TRP A 252 19.86 9.84 7.61
CA TRP A 252 18.78 8.87 7.72
C TRP A 252 18.86 7.83 6.62
N GLN A 253 18.92 6.56 7.01
CA GLN A 253 19.15 5.42 6.10
C GLN A 253 18.08 5.22 5.02
N ARG A 254 16.92 5.87 5.12
CA ARG A 254 15.79 5.73 4.16
C ARG A 254 15.70 6.87 3.15
N THR A 255 16.72 7.73 3.08
CA THR A 255 16.79 8.87 2.15
C THR A 255 16.57 8.43 0.70
N GLU A 256 17.09 7.27 0.28
CA GLU A 256 16.96 6.75 -1.08
C GLU A 256 15.50 6.48 -1.54
N GLY A 257 14.59 6.18 -0.59
CA GLY A 257 13.17 5.95 -0.85
C GLY A 257 12.33 7.22 -0.88
N THR A 258 12.94 8.40 -0.82
CA THR A 258 12.27 9.71 -0.84
C THR A 258 12.45 10.44 -2.16
N PHE A 259 11.65 11.49 -2.39
CA PHE A 259 11.85 12.42 -3.52
C PHE A 259 12.77 13.61 -3.15
N GLY A 260 13.65 13.44 -2.16
CA GLY A 260 14.60 14.45 -1.69
C GLY A 260 14.04 15.31 -0.55
N GLU A 261 14.67 16.47 -0.35
CA GLU A 261 14.37 17.38 0.76
C GLU A 261 13.45 18.56 0.39
N ASP A 262 13.26 18.82 -0.92
CA ASP A 262 12.41 19.89 -1.42
C ASP A 262 10.93 19.48 -1.35
N ALA A 263 10.17 20.15 -0.47
CA ALA A 263 8.77 19.82 -0.24
C ALA A 263 7.87 20.09 -1.46
N ASP A 264 8.20 21.08 -2.30
CA ASP A 264 7.39 21.40 -3.48
C ASP A 264 7.62 20.38 -4.59
N LEU A 265 8.88 19.98 -4.81
CA LEU A 265 9.22 18.89 -5.73
C LEU A 265 8.57 17.57 -5.27
N ALA A 266 8.75 17.18 -4.01
CA ALA A 266 8.16 15.96 -3.45
C ALA A 266 6.63 15.97 -3.56
N SER A 267 5.98 17.10 -3.29
CA SER A 267 4.53 17.29 -3.42
C SER A 267 4.06 17.06 -4.86
N ASN A 268 4.79 17.60 -5.83
CA ASN A 268 4.47 17.42 -7.25
C ASN A 268 4.65 15.95 -7.68
N MET A 269 5.75 15.30 -7.26
CA MET A 269 5.99 13.89 -7.56
C MET A 269 4.91 12.99 -6.97
N ILE A 270 4.59 13.15 -5.68
CA ILE A 270 3.56 12.35 -4.99
C ILE A 270 2.19 12.54 -5.64
N ARG A 271 1.82 13.76 -6.03
CA ARG A 271 0.55 14.03 -6.74
C ARG A 271 0.47 13.22 -8.02
N GLU A 272 1.50 13.28 -8.86
CA GLU A 272 1.52 12.55 -10.13
C GLU A 272 1.46 11.04 -9.93
N ILE A 273 2.14 10.54 -8.92
CA ILE A 273 2.13 9.12 -8.56
C ILE A 273 0.74 8.66 -8.09
N VAL A 274 0.13 9.39 -7.15
CA VAL A 274 -1.23 9.04 -6.66
C VAL A 274 -2.22 9.01 -7.81
N LEU A 275 -2.21 10.04 -8.65
CA LEU A 275 -3.12 10.12 -9.80
C LEU A 275 -2.84 9.06 -10.86
N GLY A 276 -1.58 8.63 -11.04
CA GLY A 276 -1.23 7.57 -11.97
C GLY A 276 -1.68 6.18 -11.50
N PHE A 277 -1.46 5.86 -10.22
CA PHE A 277 -1.89 4.58 -9.65
C PHE A 277 -3.41 4.48 -9.44
N GLN A 278 -4.04 5.55 -9.00
CA GLN A 278 -5.45 5.52 -8.60
C GLN A 278 -6.41 6.12 -9.63
N GLY A 279 -5.93 7.04 -10.48
CA GLY A 279 -6.79 7.97 -11.20
C GLY A 279 -7.33 9.07 -10.27
N THR A 280 -8.28 9.87 -10.76
CA THR A 280 -8.97 10.88 -9.94
C THR A 280 -9.94 10.28 -8.93
N LYS A 281 -10.36 9.03 -9.13
CA LYS A 281 -11.16 8.21 -8.23
C LYS A 281 -10.76 6.75 -8.41
N LEU A 282 -10.78 5.98 -7.33
CA LEU A 282 -10.60 4.53 -7.41
C LEU A 282 -11.65 3.89 -8.31
N ASN A 283 -11.20 2.93 -9.10
CA ASN A 283 -12.03 2.13 -9.99
C ASN A 283 -11.42 0.74 -10.22
N LYS A 284 -12.06 -0.10 -11.01
CA LYS A 284 -11.63 -1.47 -11.28
C LYS A 284 -10.21 -1.62 -11.87
N ASN A 285 -9.63 -0.56 -12.44
CA ASN A 285 -8.28 -0.56 -13.00
C ASN A 285 -7.24 0.06 -12.04
N SER A 286 -7.67 0.63 -10.93
CA SER A 286 -6.79 1.33 -9.98
C SER A 286 -6.03 0.36 -9.08
N VAL A 287 -4.87 0.82 -8.62
CA VAL A 287 -4.17 0.28 -7.45
C VAL A 287 -4.25 1.34 -6.35
N ALA A 288 -4.89 1.02 -5.23
CA ALA A 288 -5.03 1.94 -4.10
C ALA A 288 -3.66 2.23 -3.48
N MET A 289 -3.46 3.46 -3.02
CA MET A 289 -2.18 3.90 -2.44
C MET A 289 -2.26 4.05 -0.93
N THR A 290 -1.18 3.68 -0.24
CA THR A 290 -0.95 3.99 1.17
C THR A 290 0.25 4.92 1.27
N THR A 291 -0.01 6.24 1.18
CA THR A 291 1.04 7.25 1.29
C THR A 291 1.64 7.26 2.70
N LYS A 292 2.96 7.30 2.80
CA LYS A 292 3.69 7.10 4.06
C LYS A 292 4.92 8.02 4.16
N HIS A 293 5.44 8.32 5.35
CA HIS A 293 4.95 7.97 6.69
C HIS A 293 4.54 9.25 7.42
N PHE A 294 3.25 9.42 7.59
CA PHE A 294 2.68 10.65 8.16
C PHE A 294 3.10 10.88 9.63
N PRO A 295 3.43 12.10 10.03
CA PRO A 295 3.42 13.39 9.31
C PRO A 295 4.73 13.75 8.61
N GLY A 296 5.64 12.82 8.41
CA GLY A 296 6.94 12.92 7.77
C GLY A 296 8.01 12.22 8.60
N GLY A 297 8.60 11.15 8.04
CA GLY A 297 9.61 10.31 8.71
C GLY A 297 11.03 10.83 8.59
N GLY A 298 11.28 11.84 7.74
CA GLY A 298 12.64 12.30 7.45
C GLY A 298 13.39 13.03 8.56
N PRO A 299 12.74 13.84 9.44
CA PRO A 299 13.43 14.60 10.47
C PRO A 299 13.74 13.74 11.71
N GLN A 300 14.48 12.66 11.51
CA GLN A 300 14.91 11.76 12.58
C GLN A 300 16.07 12.36 13.36
N GLU A 301 15.96 12.38 14.68
CA GLU A 301 17.03 12.91 15.53
C GLU A 301 18.37 12.18 15.28
N GLY A 302 19.39 12.93 14.86
CA GLY A 302 20.71 12.38 14.55
C GLY A 302 20.76 11.39 13.39
N GLY A 303 19.72 11.33 12.54
CA GLY A 303 19.59 10.36 11.46
C GLY A 303 19.20 8.95 11.91
N GLN A 304 18.89 8.79 13.18
CA GLN A 304 18.54 7.50 13.77
C GLN A 304 17.12 7.09 13.39
N ASP A 305 16.96 5.84 12.95
CA ASP A 305 15.69 5.37 12.43
C ASP A 305 14.75 4.86 13.54
N SER A 306 13.46 5.18 13.43
CA SER A 306 12.46 4.86 14.43
C SER A 306 12.00 3.39 14.48
N HIS A 307 12.58 2.51 13.66
CA HIS A 307 12.48 1.08 13.89
C HIS A 307 13.25 0.62 15.14
N PHE A 308 14.08 1.50 15.69
CA PHE A 308 14.91 1.24 16.87
C PHE A 308 14.53 2.18 18.02
N ASP A 309 14.66 1.71 19.26
CA ASP A 309 14.31 2.47 20.47
C ASP A 309 15.16 3.75 20.66
N TRP A 310 16.42 3.73 20.21
CA TRP A 310 17.30 4.91 20.23
C TRP A 310 16.98 5.95 19.16
N GLY A 311 16.24 5.57 18.10
CA GLY A 311 15.84 6.45 16.99
C GLY A 311 14.36 6.86 17.03
N LYS A 312 13.68 6.66 18.14
CA LYS A 312 12.22 6.83 18.24
C LYS A 312 11.70 8.27 18.14
N PHE A 313 12.58 9.28 18.14
CA PHE A 313 12.12 10.66 18.14
C PHE A 313 12.24 11.35 16.79
N ALA A 314 11.14 11.93 16.33
CA ALA A 314 11.13 12.94 15.28
C ALA A 314 11.39 14.32 15.90
N HIS A 315 12.31 15.09 15.30
CA HIS A 315 12.74 16.39 15.79
C HIS A 315 12.73 17.44 14.69
N TYR A 316 12.06 18.55 14.93
CA TYR A 316 11.90 19.67 13.98
C TYR A 316 12.60 20.94 14.51
N PRO A 317 13.96 21.01 14.53
CA PRO A 317 14.68 22.06 15.22
C PRO A 317 14.42 23.46 14.66
N GLY A 318 14.09 23.56 13.38
CA GLY A 318 13.78 24.84 12.73
C GLY A 318 12.29 25.24 12.77
N GLY A 319 11.46 24.55 13.56
CA GLY A 319 10.01 24.77 13.54
C GLY A 319 9.33 24.36 12.20
N MET A 320 9.99 23.52 11.41
CA MET A 320 9.61 23.18 10.03
C MET A 320 8.61 22.02 9.94
N PHE A 321 7.83 21.77 10.98
CA PHE A 321 6.82 20.70 10.98
C PHE A 321 5.88 20.77 9.80
N ASP A 322 5.27 21.95 9.55
CA ASP A 322 4.32 22.14 8.45
C ASP A 322 4.98 21.93 7.07
N TYR A 323 6.30 22.16 6.94
CA TYR A 323 7.05 21.86 5.71
C TYR A 323 7.03 20.38 5.37
N HIS A 324 7.21 19.50 6.38
CA HIS A 324 7.14 18.05 6.23
C HIS A 324 5.73 17.54 5.91
N VAL A 325 4.68 18.29 6.29
CA VAL A 325 3.28 17.93 6.01
C VAL A 325 2.86 18.23 4.58
N LYS A 326 3.55 19.16 3.87
CA LYS A 326 3.17 19.57 2.50
C LYS A 326 2.98 18.42 1.51
N PRO A 327 3.90 17.43 1.36
CA PRO A 327 3.71 16.33 0.41
C PRO A 327 2.50 15.45 0.74
N PHE A 328 2.17 15.29 2.02
CA PHE A 328 0.97 14.56 2.44
C PHE A 328 -0.31 15.31 2.08
N LYS A 329 -0.31 16.66 2.21
CA LYS A 329 -1.44 17.48 1.73
C LYS A 329 -1.63 17.31 0.24
N ALA A 330 -0.57 17.28 -0.55
CA ALA A 330 -0.62 17.05 -2.00
C ALA A 330 -1.18 15.65 -2.33
N ALA A 331 -0.79 14.62 -1.56
CA ALA A 331 -1.34 13.27 -1.71
C ALA A 331 -2.84 13.20 -1.37
N ILE A 332 -3.27 13.89 -0.30
CA ILE A 332 -4.67 13.97 0.11
C ILE A 332 -5.50 14.65 -0.99
N ASP A 333 -5.02 15.77 -1.52
CA ASP A 333 -5.69 16.52 -2.59
C ASP A 333 -5.77 15.72 -3.91
N ALA A 334 -4.78 14.84 -4.16
CA ALA A 334 -4.78 13.89 -5.26
C ALA A 334 -5.69 12.67 -5.01
N GLY A 335 -6.24 12.51 -3.81
CA GLY A 335 -7.18 11.45 -3.46
C GLY A 335 -6.55 10.14 -2.98
N THR A 336 -5.36 10.17 -2.36
CA THR A 336 -4.76 8.96 -1.80
C THR A 336 -5.74 8.18 -0.92
N SER A 337 -5.86 6.87 -1.14
CA SER A 337 -6.85 6.03 -0.45
C SER A 337 -6.53 5.83 1.03
N SER A 338 -5.26 5.67 1.33
CA SER A 338 -4.80 5.41 2.70
C SER A 338 -3.60 6.28 3.06
N ILE A 339 -3.45 6.56 4.34
CA ILE A 339 -2.26 7.19 4.93
C ILE A 339 -1.75 6.31 6.06
N MET A 340 -0.42 6.19 6.16
CA MET A 340 0.27 5.41 7.17
C MET A 340 1.02 6.34 8.12
N PRO A 341 0.63 6.42 9.41
CA PRO A 341 1.42 7.10 10.43
C PRO A 341 2.74 6.37 10.69
N TYR A 342 3.82 7.13 10.92
CA TYR A 342 5.12 6.56 11.21
C TYR A 342 5.24 6.09 12.68
N TYR A 343 6.33 5.37 12.99
CA TYR A 343 6.58 4.90 14.35
C TYR A 343 6.98 6.01 15.31
N SER A 344 7.66 7.05 14.79
CA SER A 344 8.28 8.08 15.62
C SER A 344 7.29 8.73 16.58
N ALA A 345 7.81 9.08 17.76
CA ALA A 345 7.17 9.97 18.70
C ALA A 345 7.71 11.41 18.51
N PRO A 346 6.89 12.45 18.65
CA PRO A 346 7.38 13.82 18.58
C PRO A 346 8.27 14.12 19.78
N LYS A 347 9.41 14.79 19.54
CA LYS A 347 10.26 15.32 20.61
C LYS A 347 9.75 16.63 21.18
N ASP A 348 8.87 17.30 20.45
CA ASP A 348 8.25 18.55 20.85
C ASP A 348 7.30 18.32 22.03
N LYS A 349 7.54 19.05 23.12
CA LYS A 349 6.74 18.97 24.36
C LYS A 349 5.31 19.48 24.23
N SER A 350 4.97 20.15 23.14
CA SER A 350 3.58 20.58 22.86
C SER A 350 2.65 19.42 22.45
N MET A 351 3.23 18.25 22.09
CA MET A 351 2.52 17.05 21.69
C MET A 351 2.79 15.90 22.65
N GLU A 352 1.84 14.98 22.77
CA GLU A 352 2.05 13.74 23.52
C GLU A 352 3.20 12.96 22.91
N ALA A 353 4.20 12.57 23.72
CA ALA A 353 5.40 11.86 23.28
C ALA A 353 5.14 10.36 23.05
N VAL A 354 4.20 10.04 22.16
CA VAL A 354 3.85 8.68 21.74
C VAL A 354 3.97 8.54 20.23
N GLY A 355 4.21 7.33 19.76
CA GLY A 355 4.26 7.04 18.33
C GLY A 355 3.04 7.58 17.58
N PHE A 356 3.24 8.05 16.35
CA PHE A 356 2.19 8.78 15.64
C PHE A 356 0.90 7.97 15.43
N SER A 357 0.97 6.63 15.40
CA SER A 357 -0.23 5.78 15.37
C SER A 357 -1.08 5.87 16.65
N TYR A 358 -0.51 6.34 17.76
CA TYR A 358 -1.20 6.52 19.04
C TYR A 358 -1.56 7.97 19.34
N ASN A 359 -1.12 8.90 18.49
CA ASN A 359 -1.18 10.33 18.75
C ASN A 359 -2.46 10.94 18.16
N LYS A 360 -3.43 11.24 19.05
CA LYS A 360 -4.72 11.81 18.65
C LYS A 360 -4.59 13.18 17.99
N ALA A 361 -3.68 14.04 18.46
CA ALA A 361 -3.46 15.36 17.86
C ALA A 361 -2.97 15.23 16.40
N ILE A 362 -2.11 14.25 16.11
CA ILE A 362 -1.61 13.98 14.76
C ILE A 362 -2.71 13.39 13.87
N ILE A 363 -3.45 12.38 14.35
CA ILE A 363 -4.42 11.69 13.51
C ILE A 363 -5.75 12.45 13.44
N GLN A 364 -6.34 12.81 14.59
CA GLN A 364 -7.67 13.44 14.58
C GLN A 364 -7.60 14.93 14.26
N ASP A 365 -6.72 15.67 14.93
CA ASP A 365 -6.76 17.12 14.80
C ASP A 365 -6.03 17.59 13.54
N LEU A 366 -4.82 17.07 13.24
CA LEU A 366 -4.10 17.43 12.04
C LEU A 366 -4.66 16.70 10.80
N LEU A 367 -4.59 15.35 10.76
CA LEU A 367 -4.89 14.61 9.54
C LEU A 367 -6.38 14.65 9.18
N ARG A 368 -7.27 14.33 10.13
CA ARG A 368 -8.72 14.28 9.86
C ARG A 368 -9.33 15.67 9.74
N LYS A 369 -9.13 16.57 10.75
CA LYS A 369 -9.81 17.86 10.81
C LYS A 369 -9.11 18.92 9.96
N LYS A 370 -7.80 19.20 10.20
CA LYS A 370 -7.09 20.29 9.52
C LYS A 370 -6.86 19.98 8.03
N LEU A 371 -6.40 18.75 7.70
CA LEU A 371 -6.11 18.34 6.32
C LEU A 371 -7.31 17.71 5.59
N GLY A 372 -8.39 17.38 6.29
CA GLY A 372 -9.63 16.87 5.72
C GLY A 372 -9.58 15.44 5.18
N PHE A 373 -8.60 14.63 5.59
CA PHE A 373 -8.45 13.26 5.10
C PHE A 373 -9.58 12.35 5.58
N LYS A 374 -10.26 11.68 4.65
CA LYS A 374 -11.42 10.80 4.92
C LYS A 374 -11.13 9.32 4.65
N GLY A 375 -9.97 9.00 4.09
CA GLY A 375 -9.60 7.62 3.73
C GLY A 375 -9.18 6.76 4.92
N ILE A 376 -8.53 5.66 4.65
CA ILE A 376 -8.11 4.65 5.63
C ILE A 376 -6.83 5.10 6.33
N ILE A 377 -6.77 4.96 7.65
CA ILE A 377 -5.53 5.06 8.42
C ILE A 377 -5.01 3.66 8.66
N ASN A 378 -3.94 3.32 7.94
CA ASN A 378 -3.28 2.04 7.99
C ASN A 378 -2.04 2.18 8.89
N SER A 379 -1.99 1.48 10.03
CA SER A 379 -0.78 1.52 10.84
C SER A 379 0.44 1.06 10.04
N ASP A 380 1.61 1.51 10.42
CA ASP A 380 2.84 0.88 9.93
C ASP A 380 2.96 -0.55 10.48
N THR A 381 4.01 -1.29 10.10
CA THR A 381 4.15 -2.71 10.44
C THR A 381 4.61 -2.91 11.89
N GLY A 382 3.75 -3.48 12.73
CA GLY A 382 4.07 -3.87 14.11
C GLY A 382 4.22 -2.75 15.13
N PRO A 383 3.49 -1.61 15.05
CA PRO A 383 3.59 -0.61 16.12
C PRO A 383 3.07 -1.15 17.45
N ILE A 384 2.11 -2.06 17.42
CA ILE A 384 1.52 -2.64 18.63
C ILE A 384 2.54 -3.49 19.41
N ASP A 385 3.32 -4.29 18.69
CA ASP A 385 4.18 -5.31 19.28
C ASP A 385 5.64 -4.90 19.32
N MET A 386 6.17 -4.37 18.19
CA MET A 386 7.60 -4.16 17.98
C MET A 386 8.07 -2.74 18.26
N MET A 387 7.27 -1.72 17.95
CA MET A 387 7.63 -0.31 18.09
C MET A 387 6.59 0.49 18.89
N PRO A 388 6.29 0.09 20.15
CA PRO A 388 5.27 0.74 20.98
C PRO A 388 5.80 2.01 21.66
N TRP A 389 6.39 2.92 20.89
CA TRP A 389 7.09 4.08 21.44
C TRP A 389 6.17 5.01 22.24
N GLY A 390 6.54 5.21 23.51
CA GLY A 390 5.79 6.02 24.48
C GLY A 390 4.57 5.33 25.08
N VAL A 391 4.32 4.07 24.71
CA VAL A 391 3.22 3.24 25.25
C VAL A 391 3.73 1.87 25.73
N GLU A 392 5.03 1.75 25.98
CA GLU A 392 5.70 0.51 26.36
C GLU A 392 5.12 -0.11 27.63
N SER A 393 4.65 0.73 28.56
CA SER A 393 4.03 0.31 29.84
C SER A 393 2.59 -0.21 29.70
N LEU A 394 1.93 0.03 28.57
CA LEU A 394 0.57 -0.43 28.33
C LEU A 394 0.56 -1.90 27.88
N SER A 395 -0.46 -2.64 28.31
CA SER A 395 -0.75 -3.97 27.75
C SER A 395 -1.08 -3.88 26.27
N ILE A 396 -0.99 -5.00 25.54
CA ILE A 396 -1.30 -5.06 24.10
C ILE A 396 -2.74 -4.60 23.81
N THR A 397 -3.70 -4.99 24.65
CA THR A 397 -5.11 -4.57 24.50
C THR A 397 -5.28 -3.06 24.72
N GLU A 398 -4.55 -2.46 25.66
CA GLU A 398 -4.56 -1.01 25.86
C GLU A 398 -3.89 -0.26 24.71
N ARG A 399 -2.82 -0.81 24.11
CA ARG A 399 -2.20 -0.24 22.89
C ARG A 399 -3.18 -0.25 21.71
N TYR A 400 -3.91 -1.36 21.50
CA TYR A 400 -4.96 -1.40 20.48
C TYR A 400 -6.04 -0.34 20.75
N LYS A 401 -6.53 -0.25 22.01
CA LYS A 401 -7.49 0.79 22.38
C LYS A 401 -6.98 2.19 22.05
N LYS A 402 -5.75 2.52 22.46
CA LYS A 402 -5.18 3.86 22.25
C LYS A 402 -5.04 4.19 20.77
N ALA A 403 -4.60 3.23 19.94
CA ALA A 403 -4.50 3.41 18.50
C ALA A 403 -5.88 3.56 17.82
N LEU A 404 -6.88 2.78 18.24
CA LEU A 404 -8.27 2.91 17.77
C LEU A 404 -8.89 4.25 18.15
N ASP A 405 -8.67 4.71 19.40
CA ASP A 405 -9.12 6.02 19.87
C ASP A 405 -8.43 7.18 19.12
N ALA A 406 -7.18 6.99 18.73
CA ALA A 406 -6.47 7.92 17.85
C ALA A 406 -7.02 7.92 16.42
N GLY A 407 -7.64 6.83 15.96
CA GLY A 407 -8.32 6.76 14.66
C GLY A 407 -7.71 5.81 13.64
N VAL A 408 -6.84 4.89 14.05
CA VAL A 408 -6.32 3.81 13.19
C VAL A 408 -7.46 2.91 12.74
N ASP A 409 -7.50 2.56 11.46
CA ASP A 409 -8.58 1.76 10.85
C ASP A 409 -8.15 0.31 10.58
N ILE A 410 -6.87 0.06 10.32
CA ILE A 410 -6.33 -1.28 10.04
C ILE A 410 -4.91 -1.42 10.60
N PHE A 411 -4.61 -2.57 11.17
CA PHE A 411 -3.33 -2.86 11.84
C PHE A 411 -2.46 -3.78 10.99
N SER A 412 -1.20 -3.40 10.82
CA SER A 412 -0.21 -4.16 10.06
C SER A 412 0.83 -4.80 10.97
N GLY A 413 1.29 -6.00 10.58
CA GLY A 413 2.41 -6.71 11.20
C GLY A 413 2.05 -8.08 11.74
N GLY A 414 1.09 -8.17 12.67
CA GLY A 414 0.60 -9.44 13.17
C GLY A 414 -0.49 -10.06 12.30
N ALA A 415 -0.66 -11.37 12.37
CA ALA A 415 -1.72 -12.11 11.69
C ALA A 415 -2.83 -12.59 12.64
N ASP A 416 -2.53 -12.68 13.94
CA ASP A 416 -3.48 -13.17 14.93
C ASP A 416 -4.37 -12.03 15.44
N PRO A 417 -5.70 -12.10 15.23
CA PRO A 417 -6.63 -11.07 15.66
C PRO A 417 -7.05 -11.18 17.14
N ALA A 418 -6.60 -12.18 17.88
CA ALA A 418 -7.15 -12.55 19.20
C ALA A 418 -7.10 -11.40 20.21
N LEU A 419 -5.97 -10.67 20.32
CA LEU A 419 -5.83 -9.58 21.28
C LEU A 419 -6.63 -8.32 20.89
N LEU A 420 -6.81 -8.07 19.60
CA LEU A 420 -7.71 -7.03 19.12
C LEU A 420 -9.18 -7.40 19.40
N LEU A 421 -9.56 -8.66 19.19
CA LEU A 421 -10.89 -9.18 19.52
C LEU A 421 -11.15 -9.06 21.04
N GLU A 422 -10.18 -9.44 21.85
CA GLU A 422 -10.25 -9.32 23.31
C GLU A 422 -10.47 -7.86 23.75
N THR A 423 -9.81 -6.90 23.09
CA THR A 423 -9.98 -5.46 23.38
C THR A 423 -11.45 -5.03 23.24
N VAL A 424 -12.14 -5.51 22.20
CA VAL A 424 -13.57 -5.20 21.99
C VAL A 424 -14.47 -5.99 22.92
N LYS A 425 -14.22 -7.29 23.11
CA LYS A 425 -15.01 -8.13 24.02
C LYS A 425 -14.96 -7.68 25.49
N LYS A 426 -13.85 -7.05 25.90
CA LYS A 426 -13.74 -6.38 27.21
C LYS A 426 -14.46 -5.03 27.29
N GLY A 427 -15.11 -4.58 26.22
CA GLY A 427 -15.80 -3.29 26.18
C GLY A 427 -14.87 -2.07 26.18
N MET A 428 -13.56 -2.26 25.95
CA MET A 428 -12.59 -1.15 25.88
C MET A 428 -12.80 -0.26 24.66
N VAL A 429 -13.35 -0.82 23.58
CA VAL A 429 -13.73 -0.13 22.33
C VAL A 429 -15.10 -0.64 21.89
N SER A 430 -15.98 0.26 21.47
CA SER A 430 -17.31 -0.11 21.01
C SER A 430 -17.30 -0.78 19.63
N GLU A 431 -18.24 -1.67 19.37
CA GLU A 431 -18.41 -2.27 18.03
C GLU A 431 -18.75 -1.20 16.98
N ALA A 432 -19.47 -0.14 17.34
CA ALA A 432 -19.75 0.98 16.45
C ALA A 432 -18.44 1.64 15.92
N ARG A 433 -17.41 1.79 16.78
CA ARG A 433 -16.09 2.29 16.35
C ARG A 433 -15.40 1.32 15.36
N ILE A 434 -15.60 0.03 15.56
CA ILE A 434 -15.11 -0.99 14.61
C ILE A 434 -15.83 -0.85 13.27
N ASP A 435 -17.16 -0.73 13.29
CA ASP A 435 -17.98 -0.58 12.07
C ASP A 435 -17.58 0.64 11.22
N GLU A 436 -17.15 1.75 11.83
CA GLU A 436 -16.59 2.90 11.11
C GLU A 436 -15.34 2.55 10.29
N SER A 437 -14.46 1.72 10.84
CA SER A 437 -13.27 1.24 10.12
C SER A 437 -13.65 0.26 9.01
N ILE A 438 -14.54 -0.70 9.32
CA ILE A 438 -15.02 -1.69 8.34
C ILE A 438 -15.68 -1.00 7.14
N ALA A 439 -16.46 0.05 7.37
CA ALA A 439 -17.11 0.79 6.29
C ALA A 439 -16.09 1.38 5.28
N LYS A 440 -14.98 1.94 5.77
CA LYS A 440 -13.91 2.48 4.91
C LYS A 440 -13.18 1.37 4.15
N LEU A 441 -12.87 0.27 4.84
CA LEU A 441 -12.18 -0.88 4.24
C LEU A 441 -13.03 -1.59 3.17
N LEU A 442 -14.32 -1.73 3.40
CA LEU A 442 -15.28 -2.25 2.42
C LEU A 442 -15.43 -1.30 1.23
N LYS A 443 -15.52 0.02 1.52
CA LYS A 443 -15.60 1.03 0.46
C LYS A 443 -14.44 0.90 -0.53
N GLU A 444 -13.21 0.75 -0.06
CA GLU A 444 -12.04 0.55 -0.93
C GLU A 444 -12.20 -0.69 -1.84
N LYS A 445 -12.73 -1.81 -1.31
CA LYS A 445 -12.98 -3.03 -2.11
C LYS A 445 -14.08 -2.83 -3.16
N PHE A 446 -15.15 -2.14 -2.82
CA PHE A 446 -16.21 -1.79 -3.77
C PHE A 446 -15.70 -0.83 -4.84
N ASP A 447 -14.97 0.21 -4.46
CA ASP A 447 -14.37 1.17 -5.39
C ASP A 447 -13.44 0.48 -6.39
N LEU A 448 -12.67 -0.52 -5.95
CA LEU A 448 -11.79 -1.32 -6.79
C LEU A 448 -12.55 -2.38 -7.65
N GLY A 449 -13.87 -2.50 -7.53
CA GLY A 449 -14.69 -3.46 -8.28
C GLY A 449 -14.45 -4.92 -7.93
N LEU A 450 -13.87 -5.21 -6.75
CA LEU A 450 -13.48 -6.57 -6.36
C LEU A 450 -14.68 -7.46 -6.05
N PHE A 451 -15.80 -6.88 -5.61
CA PHE A 451 -17.02 -7.65 -5.38
C PHE A 451 -17.62 -8.19 -6.68
N GLU A 452 -17.51 -7.44 -7.76
CA GLU A 452 -17.96 -7.87 -9.09
C GLU A 452 -16.95 -8.85 -9.70
N ASN A 453 -15.67 -8.46 -9.78
CA ASN A 453 -14.65 -9.34 -10.35
C ASN A 453 -13.29 -9.17 -9.64
N PRO A 454 -12.91 -10.08 -8.71
CA PRO A 454 -11.62 -10.05 -8.04
C PRO A 454 -10.51 -10.78 -8.83
N TYR A 455 -10.86 -11.48 -9.91
CA TYR A 455 -9.93 -12.34 -10.67
C TYR A 455 -9.20 -11.56 -11.75
N VAL A 456 -8.02 -12.05 -12.10
CA VAL A 456 -7.17 -11.51 -13.17
C VAL A 456 -7.00 -12.52 -14.30
N ASP A 457 -6.80 -12.01 -15.51
CA ASP A 457 -6.46 -12.80 -16.68
C ASP A 457 -4.95 -13.10 -16.68
N VAL A 458 -4.59 -14.37 -16.52
CA VAL A 458 -3.21 -14.84 -16.40
C VAL A 458 -2.41 -14.61 -17.69
N GLU A 459 -3.03 -14.81 -18.85
CA GLU A 459 -2.36 -14.58 -20.14
C GLU A 459 -2.11 -13.08 -20.37
N ASN A 460 -3.06 -12.24 -19.98
CA ASN A 460 -2.89 -10.79 -20.01
C ASN A 460 -1.79 -10.33 -19.04
N ALA A 461 -1.68 -10.94 -17.85
CA ALA A 461 -0.61 -10.64 -16.90
C ALA A 461 0.77 -10.91 -17.51
N VAL A 462 0.97 -12.05 -18.16
CA VAL A 462 2.23 -12.42 -18.83
C VAL A 462 2.57 -11.44 -19.97
N LYS A 463 1.58 -10.97 -20.72
CA LYS A 463 1.78 -10.00 -21.82
C LYS A 463 2.04 -8.58 -21.31
N THR A 464 1.52 -8.23 -20.12
CA THR A 464 1.55 -6.87 -19.59
C THR A 464 2.84 -6.59 -18.81
N VAL A 465 3.20 -7.50 -17.90
CA VAL A 465 4.30 -7.27 -16.95
C VAL A 465 5.64 -7.26 -17.68
N GLY A 466 6.42 -6.18 -17.48
CA GLY A 466 7.78 -6.05 -18.00
C GLY A 466 7.87 -6.03 -19.52
N ASN A 467 6.78 -5.70 -20.24
CA ASN A 467 6.81 -5.71 -21.69
C ASN A 467 7.80 -4.67 -22.27
N ALA A 468 8.22 -4.86 -23.49
CA ALA A 468 9.27 -4.06 -24.14
C ALA A 468 8.91 -2.56 -24.26
N GLU A 469 7.62 -2.22 -24.43
CA GLU A 469 7.16 -0.83 -24.51
C GLU A 469 7.32 -0.13 -23.16
N PHE A 470 6.91 -0.78 -22.07
CA PHE A 470 7.07 -0.26 -20.72
C PHE A 470 8.54 -0.13 -20.33
N GLN A 471 9.37 -1.15 -20.66
CA GLN A 471 10.79 -1.09 -20.40
C GLN A 471 11.48 0.04 -21.19
N LYS A 472 11.08 0.31 -22.44
CA LYS A 472 11.60 1.44 -23.22
C LYS A 472 11.34 2.79 -22.55
N LYS A 473 10.17 2.97 -21.92
CA LYS A 473 9.85 4.17 -21.11
C LYS A 473 10.70 4.24 -19.84
N ALA A 474 10.87 3.13 -19.17
CA ALA A 474 11.74 3.03 -17.99
C ALA A 474 13.19 3.36 -18.34
N ASP A 475 13.72 2.86 -19.46
CA ASP A 475 15.06 3.17 -19.94
C ASP A 475 15.26 4.67 -20.25
N LEU A 476 14.22 5.33 -20.75
CA LEU A 476 14.24 6.79 -20.92
C LEU A 476 14.35 7.50 -19.56
N ALA A 477 13.57 7.06 -18.58
CA ALA A 477 13.61 7.62 -17.24
C ALA A 477 14.98 7.39 -16.57
N LEU A 478 15.56 6.20 -16.70
CA LEU A 478 16.91 5.89 -16.20
C LEU A 478 17.96 6.82 -16.78
N ARG A 479 17.93 7.07 -18.10
CA ARG A 479 18.86 8.03 -18.72
C ARG A 479 18.65 9.46 -18.23
N LYS A 480 17.41 9.89 -18.03
CA LYS A 480 17.07 11.23 -17.51
C LYS A 480 17.44 11.41 -16.04
N SER A 481 17.53 10.33 -15.28
CA SER A 481 17.89 10.38 -13.85
C SER A 481 19.39 10.55 -13.60
N ILE A 482 20.22 10.43 -14.65
CA ILE A 482 21.68 10.61 -14.52
C ILE A 482 22.00 12.10 -14.42
N VAL A 483 22.64 12.49 -13.32
CA VAL A 483 23.03 13.87 -13.06
C VAL A 483 24.54 14.05 -13.29
N LEU A 484 24.91 14.98 -14.19
CA LEU A 484 26.29 15.33 -14.42
C LEU A 484 26.73 16.36 -13.36
N LEU A 485 27.44 15.91 -12.33
CA LEU A 485 27.87 16.76 -11.21
C LEU A 485 29.08 17.64 -11.59
N ARG A 486 29.99 17.13 -12.44
CA ARG A 486 31.22 17.83 -12.81
C ARG A 486 31.71 17.41 -14.18
N ASN A 487 32.10 18.36 -15.02
CA ASN A 487 32.72 18.16 -16.36
C ASN A 487 33.59 19.35 -16.73
N ASP A 488 34.44 19.82 -15.83
CA ASP A 488 35.22 21.06 -15.98
C ASP A 488 36.21 20.97 -17.16
N GLU A 489 36.78 19.79 -17.41
CA GLU A 489 37.69 19.53 -18.52
C GLU A 489 36.98 19.18 -19.84
N LYS A 490 35.65 19.27 -19.88
CA LYS A 490 34.82 18.92 -21.06
C LYS A 490 35.10 17.52 -21.61
N LEU A 491 35.40 16.56 -20.72
CA LEU A 491 35.64 15.16 -21.08
C LEU A 491 34.42 14.51 -21.70
N LEU A 492 33.23 14.90 -21.26
CA LEU A 492 31.95 14.38 -21.80
C LEU A 492 31.33 15.39 -22.79
N PRO A 493 30.76 14.91 -23.90
CA PRO A 493 30.70 13.51 -24.36
C PRO A 493 32.06 13.00 -24.84
N ILE A 494 32.34 11.72 -24.53
CA ILE A 494 33.59 11.09 -25.01
C ILE A 494 33.56 10.98 -26.52
N SER A 495 34.49 11.70 -27.16
CA SER A 495 34.63 11.67 -28.61
C SER A 495 35.29 10.36 -29.08
N LYS A 496 34.84 9.85 -30.23
CA LYS A 496 35.59 8.79 -30.92
C LYS A 496 36.98 9.32 -31.30
N LYS A 497 38.03 8.57 -30.98
CA LYS A 497 39.38 8.95 -31.40
C LYS A 497 39.49 8.96 -32.89
N SER A 498 40.05 10.04 -33.45
CA SER A 498 40.26 10.22 -34.88
C SER A 498 41.28 9.23 -35.47
N ASP A 499 42.12 8.63 -34.64
CA ASP A 499 43.18 7.67 -34.99
C ASP A 499 42.71 6.20 -35.06
N GLY A 500 41.41 5.95 -34.92
CA GLY A 500 40.82 4.59 -34.96
C GLY A 500 41.12 3.70 -33.75
N ARG A 501 41.90 4.19 -32.76
CA ARG A 501 42.20 3.40 -31.58
C ARG A 501 40.97 3.33 -30.65
N PRO A 502 40.69 2.16 -30.05
CA PRO A 502 39.59 2.03 -29.12
C PRO A 502 39.83 2.91 -27.87
N THR A 503 38.77 3.57 -27.41
CA THR A 503 38.81 4.30 -26.15
C THR A 503 38.90 3.28 -25.02
N LYS A 504 39.95 3.39 -24.18
CA LYS A 504 40.07 2.57 -22.98
C LYS A 504 39.26 3.24 -21.86
N VAL A 505 38.32 2.50 -21.30
CA VAL A 505 37.50 2.95 -20.17
C VAL A 505 37.85 2.09 -18.96
N TYR A 506 38.23 2.74 -17.86
CA TYR A 506 38.34 2.11 -16.58
C TYR A 506 36.98 2.24 -15.86
N PHE A 507 36.47 1.16 -15.33
CA PHE A 507 35.26 1.17 -14.50
C PHE A 507 35.40 0.21 -13.31
N GLU A 508 34.79 0.60 -12.21
CA GLU A 508 34.68 -0.21 -11.00
C GLU A 508 33.23 -0.65 -10.84
N THR A 509 33.03 -1.91 -10.46
CA THR A 509 31.72 -2.44 -10.13
C THR A 509 31.65 -2.67 -8.64
N TYR A 510 30.71 -2.00 -7.99
CA TYR A 510 30.38 -2.25 -6.59
C TYR A 510 29.27 -3.28 -6.52
N LYS A 511 29.50 -4.36 -5.78
CA LYS A 511 28.46 -5.34 -5.49
C LYS A 511 28.16 -5.28 -4.01
N GLU A 512 27.00 -4.76 -3.67
CA GLU A 512 26.48 -4.91 -2.32
C GLU A 512 26.04 -6.37 -2.11
N SER A 513 26.55 -7.02 -1.06
CA SER A 513 26.00 -8.31 -0.65
C SER A 513 24.78 -8.06 0.23
N SER A 514 23.61 -8.44 -0.27
CA SER A 514 22.35 -8.37 0.47
C SER A 514 22.32 -9.37 1.63
N GLY A 515 22.91 -8.99 2.74
CA GLY A 515 22.70 -9.67 4.01
C GLY A 515 21.66 -8.89 4.82
N ARG A 516 20.44 -9.42 4.99
CA ARG A 516 19.49 -8.82 5.94
C ARG A 516 20.16 -8.69 7.31
N GLY A 517 20.44 -7.46 7.72
CA GLY A 517 20.83 -7.13 9.08
C GLY A 517 22.30 -7.27 9.44
N GLN A 518 23.21 -7.47 8.50
CA GLN A 518 24.63 -7.28 8.71
C GLN A 518 25.20 -6.45 7.57
N SER A 519 25.84 -5.32 7.90
CA SER A 519 26.70 -4.59 6.98
C SER A 519 27.85 -5.51 6.59
N GLN A 520 27.64 -6.32 5.58
CA GLN A 520 28.76 -6.99 4.93
C GLN A 520 29.34 -5.98 3.95
N GLY A 521 30.60 -5.67 4.15
CA GLY A 521 31.31 -4.63 3.44
C GLY A 521 31.18 -4.74 1.94
N THR A 522 31.10 -3.60 1.31
CA THR A 522 31.13 -3.40 -0.13
C THR A 522 32.35 -4.11 -0.69
N SER A 523 32.17 -5.16 -1.50
CA SER A 523 33.30 -5.77 -2.20
C SER A 523 33.45 -5.07 -3.56
N ILE A 524 34.60 -4.40 -3.75
CA ILE A 524 34.98 -3.80 -5.02
C ILE A 524 35.51 -4.92 -5.92
N ASN A 525 34.81 -5.21 -7.00
CA ASN A 525 35.33 -6.09 -8.05
C ASN A 525 35.94 -5.22 -9.16
N VAL A 526 37.23 -5.12 -9.18
CA VAL A 526 37.96 -4.49 -10.28
C VAL A 526 38.08 -5.49 -11.43
N ASN A 527 37.20 -5.40 -12.42
CA ASN A 527 37.36 -6.15 -13.64
C ASN A 527 38.41 -5.45 -14.52
N LYS A 528 39.61 -6.04 -14.64
CA LYS A 528 40.58 -5.58 -15.64
C LYS A 528 39.95 -5.75 -17.00
N PRO A 529 39.91 -4.73 -17.87
CA PRO A 529 39.47 -4.88 -19.23
C PRO A 529 40.40 -5.88 -19.96
N LYS A 530 39.79 -6.84 -20.65
CA LYS A 530 40.50 -7.76 -21.54
C LYS A 530 41.11 -7.03 -22.73
#